data_8d285b9f2df1c9a1c4c70053364123c1
#
_entry.id   8d285b9f2df1c9a1c4c70053364123c1
#
_cell.length_a   1.000
_cell.length_b   1.000
_cell.length_c   1.000
_cell.angle_alpha   90.00
_cell.angle_beta   90.00
_cell.angle_gamma   90.00
#
_symmetry.space_group_name_H-M   'P 1'
#
loop_
_entity.id
_entity.type
_entity.pdbx_description
1 polymer ?
#
loop_
_entity_poly.entity_id
_entity_poly.type
_entity_poly.pdbx_seq_one_letter_code
_entity_poly.pdbx_strand_id
1 'polypeptide(L)'
;MPGGAIERARPLLLPEARRRGEVAPGGWLELLGEAGSPQSTGFVQDLMLTSVVPRIYERWWRPALGRAFKGVLGPGMADEHRIARLLLGLSPGDGVLDVACGTGNFSREFARSAGPDGLVVGIDVSETMLARAVDYTRAAGLEQVAYVRGDAQELPFRDASFDAVCCFAAFHLFADPMRALDRMTAVLTPGGRIALFTTARGRTAPLRTAESLMAMRSGARLFERGELVEALRARGFAEVRQRVSGMTQFVGGTLA
;
A
#
# COMPACT_ATOMS: atom_id res chain seq x y z
N MET A 1 -21.51 -2.24 11.49
CA MET A 1 -22.10 -2.14 10.13
C MET A 1 -21.02 -1.63 9.18
N PRO A 2 -20.63 -2.36 8.10
CA PRO A 2 -19.58 -1.89 7.17
C PRO A 2 -19.87 -0.53 6.50
N GLY A 3 -21.11 -0.06 6.52
CA GLY A 3 -21.49 1.24 5.96
C GLY A 3 -20.89 2.46 6.67
N GLY A 4 -20.58 2.37 7.96
CA GLY A 4 -20.11 3.53 8.73
C GLY A 4 -18.75 4.07 8.28
N ALA A 5 -17.76 3.19 8.02
CA ALA A 5 -16.44 3.61 7.57
C ALA A 5 -16.49 4.16 6.12
N ILE A 6 -17.27 3.55 5.23
CA ILE A 6 -17.45 4.04 3.86
C ILE A 6 -18.06 5.45 3.87
N GLU A 7 -19.08 5.68 4.70
CA GLU A 7 -19.70 7.01 4.81
C GLU A 7 -18.73 8.05 5.38
N ARG A 8 -17.84 7.65 6.29
CA ARG A 8 -16.74 8.50 6.79
C ARG A 8 -15.66 8.77 5.74
N ALA A 9 -15.41 7.82 4.82
CA ALA A 9 -14.43 7.96 3.74
C ALA A 9 -14.94 8.83 2.57
N ARG A 10 -16.27 8.85 2.29
CA ARG A 10 -16.86 9.62 1.18
C ARG A 10 -16.50 11.11 1.15
N PRO A 11 -16.48 11.84 2.27
CA PRO A 11 -16.06 13.25 2.29
C PRO A 11 -14.62 13.49 1.87
N LEU A 12 -13.74 12.47 1.99
CA LEU A 12 -12.33 12.55 1.62
C LEU A 12 -12.10 12.41 0.11
N LEU A 13 -13.12 11.94 -0.64
CA LEU A 13 -13.03 11.77 -2.08
C LEU A 13 -13.07 13.10 -2.82
N LEU A 14 -12.41 13.13 -3.98
CA LEU A 14 -12.60 14.19 -4.98
C LEU A 14 -14.08 14.27 -5.39
N PRO A 15 -14.61 15.46 -5.72
CA PRO A 15 -16.04 15.64 -6.04
C PRO A 15 -16.55 14.69 -7.13
N GLU A 16 -15.75 14.42 -8.15
CA GLU A 16 -16.10 13.52 -9.26
C GLU A 16 -16.14 12.06 -8.82
N ALA A 17 -15.14 11.61 -8.06
CA ALA A 17 -15.09 10.26 -7.50
C ALA A 17 -16.26 10.03 -6.53
N ARG A 18 -16.57 11.04 -5.70
CA ARG A 18 -17.70 10.99 -4.77
C ARG A 18 -19.06 10.84 -5.48
N ARG A 19 -19.26 11.51 -6.64
CA ARG A 19 -20.51 11.40 -7.41
C ARG A 19 -20.67 10.05 -8.08
N ARG A 20 -19.55 9.44 -8.55
CA ARG A 20 -19.58 8.16 -9.28
C ARG A 20 -19.52 6.95 -8.36
N GLY A 21 -19.03 7.12 -7.13
CA GLY A 21 -18.75 6.02 -6.21
C GLY A 21 -20.00 5.33 -5.71
N GLU A 22 -20.20 4.08 -6.10
CA GLU A 22 -21.26 3.20 -5.62
C GLU A 22 -20.67 2.12 -4.69
N VAL A 23 -21.47 1.69 -3.73
CA VAL A 23 -21.04 0.57 -2.86
C VAL A 23 -21.30 -0.72 -3.59
N ALA A 24 -20.23 -1.42 -3.94
CA ALA A 24 -20.31 -2.73 -4.56
C ALA A 24 -20.95 -3.77 -3.60
N PRO A 25 -21.60 -4.82 -4.12
CA PRO A 25 -22.20 -5.89 -3.29
C PRO A 25 -21.19 -6.56 -2.36
N GLY A 26 -19.90 -6.54 -2.72
CA GLY A 26 -18.80 -7.05 -1.90
C GLY A 26 -18.40 -6.16 -0.72
N GLY A 27 -18.95 -4.95 -0.59
CA GLY A 27 -18.75 -4.08 0.57
C GLY A 27 -17.56 -3.12 0.47
N TRP A 28 -17.15 -2.75 -0.73
CA TRP A 28 -16.19 -1.67 -1.00
C TRP A 28 -16.82 -0.58 -1.87
N LEU A 29 -16.19 0.59 -1.91
CA LEU A 29 -16.59 1.68 -2.80
C LEU A 29 -15.94 1.47 -4.17
N GLU A 30 -16.76 1.35 -5.21
CA GLU A 30 -16.32 1.15 -6.60
C GLU A 30 -16.11 2.49 -7.30
N LEU A 31 -14.88 2.75 -7.78
CA LEU A 31 -14.52 3.99 -8.48
C LEU A 31 -13.93 3.76 -9.88
N LEU A 32 -13.54 2.52 -10.23
CA LEU A 32 -12.97 2.21 -11.54
C LEU A 32 -14.01 1.89 -12.60
N GLY A 33 -15.18 1.31 -12.20
CA GLY A 33 -16.19 0.81 -13.12
C GLY A 33 -15.73 -0.46 -13.87
N GLU A 34 -16.59 -0.95 -14.78
CA GLU A 34 -16.31 -2.19 -15.53
C GLU A 34 -15.14 -2.06 -16.53
N ALA A 35 -14.86 -0.86 -17.03
CA ALA A 35 -13.83 -0.59 -18.03
C ALA A 35 -12.42 -0.27 -17.45
N GLY A 36 -12.30 -0.20 -16.14
CA GLY A 36 -11.17 0.48 -15.48
C GLY A 36 -10.13 -0.44 -14.85
N SER A 37 -9.68 -1.52 -15.48
CA SER A 37 -8.43 -2.14 -15.03
C SER A 37 -7.25 -1.33 -15.57
N PRO A 38 -6.33 -0.83 -14.71
CA PRO A 38 -5.12 -0.17 -15.18
C PRO A 38 -4.34 -1.11 -16.10
N GLN A 39 -3.62 -0.52 -17.07
CA GLN A 39 -2.76 -1.30 -17.96
C GLN A 39 -1.79 -2.13 -17.14
N SER A 40 -1.74 -3.44 -17.44
CA SER A 40 -0.80 -4.35 -16.78
C SER A 40 0.64 -3.89 -17.01
N THR A 41 1.43 -3.83 -15.96
CA THR A 41 2.87 -3.52 -16.04
C THR A 41 3.73 -4.78 -16.20
N GLY A 42 3.13 -5.97 -16.16
CA GLY A 42 3.85 -7.23 -16.37
C GLY A 42 3.21 -8.45 -15.70
N PHE A 43 3.83 -9.61 -15.96
CA PHE A 43 3.36 -10.93 -15.55
C PHE A 43 2.98 -11.05 -14.05
N VAL A 44 3.71 -10.37 -13.16
CA VAL A 44 3.42 -10.43 -11.71
C VAL A 44 2.12 -9.70 -11.38
N GLN A 45 1.86 -8.56 -12.01
CA GLN A 45 0.60 -7.84 -11.83
C GLN A 45 -0.59 -8.64 -12.39
N ASP A 46 -0.45 -9.20 -13.61
CA ASP A 46 -1.47 -10.07 -14.21
C ASP A 46 -1.80 -11.26 -13.32
N LEU A 47 -0.76 -11.87 -12.75
CA LEU A 47 -0.90 -13.00 -11.84
C LEU A 47 -1.68 -12.63 -10.56
N MET A 48 -1.47 -11.42 -10.02
CA MET A 48 -2.20 -10.90 -8.84
C MET A 48 -3.66 -10.55 -9.14
N LEU A 49 -4.00 -10.29 -10.41
CA LEU A 49 -5.37 -10.05 -10.85
C LEU A 49 -6.17 -11.33 -11.07
N THR A 50 -5.53 -12.52 -11.05
CA THR A 50 -6.24 -13.81 -11.21
C THR A 50 -6.99 -14.24 -9.94
N SER A 51 -8.02 -15.06 -10.09
CA SER A 51 -8.82 -15.56 -8.96
C SER A 51 -8.12 -16.64 -8.11
N VAL A 52 -7.10 -17.31 -8.65
CA VAL A 52 -6.42 -18.45 -8.02
C VAL A 52 -5.24 -18.03 -7.16
N VAL A 53 -4.43 -17.10 -7.64
CA VAL A 53 -3.20 -16.67 -6.97
C VAL A 53 -3.46 -16.05 -5.59
N PRO A 54 -4.45 -15.20 -5.39
CA PRO A 54 -4.74 -14.67 -4.06
C PRO A 54 -5.02 -15.74 -2.99
N ARG A 55 -5.48 -16.94 -3.39
CA ARG A 55 -5.77 -18.06 -2.45
C ARG A 55 -4.50 -18.72 -1.91
N ILE A 56 -3.47 -18.80 -2.76
CA ILE A 56 -2.20 -19.48 -2.46
C ILE A 56 -1.18 -18.48 -1.96
N TYR A 57 -1.30 -17.21 -2.38
CA TYR A 57 -0.34 -16.14 -2.15
C TYR A 57 -0.08 -15.87 -0.66
N GLU A 58 -1.11 -15.64 0.14
CA GLU A 58 -0.93 -15.31 1.56
C GLU A 58 -0.37 -16.47 2.38
N ARG A 59 -0.81 -17.70 2.09
CA ARG A 59 -0.50 -18.85 2.93
C ARG A 59 0.87 -19.46 2.62
N TRP A 60 1.29 -19.44 1.33
CA TRP A 60 2.49 -20.16 0.88
C TRP A 60 3.49 -19.28 0.13
N TRP A 61 3.02 -18.46 -0.82
CA TRP A 61 3.92 -17.70 -1.69
C TRP A 61 4.50 -16.46 -1.05
N ARG A 62 3.71 -15.69 -0.32
CA ARG A 62 4.19 -14.48 0.37
C ARG A 62 5.27 -14.79 1.42
N PRO A 63 5.13 -15.83 2.30
CA PRO A 63 6.19 -16.21 3.21
C PRO A 63 7.44 -16.75 2.51
N ALA A 64 7.28 -17.57 1.44
CA ALA A 64 8.39 -18.16 0.70
C ALA A 64 9.17 -17.12 -0.11
N LEU A 65 8.48 -16.28 -0.89
CA LEU A 65 9.08 -15.16 -1.60
C LEU A 65 9.69 -14.14 -0.63
N GLY A 66 9.00 -13.84 0.46
CA GLY A 66 9.51 -12.96 1.50
C GLY A 66 10.85 -13.43 2.06
N ARG A 67 11.02 -14.73 2.31
CA ARG A 67 12.31 -15.29 2.74
C ARG A 67 13.39 -15.23 1.66
N ALA A 68 13.03 -15.50 0.40
CA ALA A 68 13.96 -15.43 -0.72
C ALA A 68 14.47 -13.98 -0.95
N PHE A 69 13.61 -12.99 -0.89
CA PHE A 69 13.96 -11.58 -1.16
C PHE A 69 14.58 -10.85 0.05
N LYS A 70 14.11 -11.15 1.25
CA LYS A 70 14.59 -10.50 2.49
C LYS A 70 15.82 -11.18 3.09
N GLY A 71 16.16 -12.37 2.62
CA GLY A 71 17.18 -13.24 3.21
C GLY A 71 16.65 -14.02 4.43
N VAL A 72 17.41 -15.05 4.85
CA VAL A 72 17.03 -15.97 5.95
C VAL A 72 16.81 -15.23 7.29
N LEU A 73 17.53 -14.12 7.49
CA LEU A 73 17.43 -13.25 8.68
C LEU A 73 16.54 -12.01 8.44
N GLY A 74 15.83 -11.96 7.33
CA GLY A 74 14.94 -10.83 7.02
C GLY A 74 13.71 -10.79 7.93
N PRO A 75 13.06 -9.60 8.08
CA PRO A 75 11.94 -9.41 8.98
C PRO A 75 10.77 -10.33 8.60
N GLY A 76 10.19 -10.98 9.61
CA GLY A 76 8.93 -11.71 9.50
C GLY A 76 7.74 -10.74 9.44
N MET A 77 6.52 -11.26 9.28
CA MET A 77 5.30 -10.43 9.21
C MET A 77 5.10 -9.57 10.46
N ALA A 78 5.34 -10.12 11.64
CA ALA A 78 5.24 -9.37 12.90
C ALA A 78 6.26 -8.21 12.98
N ASP A 79 7.47 -8.43 12.45
CA ASP A 79 8.50 -7.38 12.37
C ASP A 79 8.12 -6.32 11.33
N GLU A 80 7.52 -6.72 10.20
CA GLU A 80 7.03 -5.79 9.17
C GLU A 80 5.94 -4.88 9.76
N HIS A 81 4.96 -5.44 10.47
CA HIS A 81 3.93 -4.67 11.16
C HIS A 81 4.53 -3.73 12.20
N ARG A 82 5.51 -4.20 12.98
CA ARG A 82 6.21 -3.36 13.96
C ARG A 82 6.96 -2.20 13.29
N ILE A 83 7.70 -2.46 12.21
CA ILE A 83 8.42 -1.42 11.47
C ILE A 83 7.44 -0.43 10.86
N ALA A 84 6.35 -0.90 10.26
CA ALA A 84 5.30 -0.05 9.69
C ALA A 84 4.69 0.89 10.74
N ARG A 85 4.32 0.37 11.92
CA ARG A 85 3.81 1.18 13.03
C ARG A 85 4.81 2.21 13.53
N LEU A 86 6.10 1.83 13.64
CA LEU A 86 7.15 2.75 14.07
C LEU A 86 7.41 3.88 13.06
N LEU A 87 7.30 3.58 11.76
CA LEU A 87 7.48 4.60 10.72
C LEU A 87 6.27 5.54 10.62
N LEU A 88 5.06 4.99 10.76
CA LEU A 88 3.84 5.79 10.69
C LEU A 88 3.51 6.50 12.01
N GLY A 89 4.00 6.00 13.17
CA GLY A 89 3.78 6.61 14.49
C GLY A 89 2.31 6.94 14.76
N LEU A 90 1.40 6.00 14.42
CA LEU A 90 -0.05 6.23 14.48
C LEU A 90 -0.53 6.55 15.90
N SER A 91 -1.44 7.50 15.98
CA SER A 91 -2.16 7.90 17.18
C SER A 91 -3.64 7.50 17.10
N PRO A 92 -4.34 7.32 18.23
CA PRO A 92 -5.79 7.15 18.23
C PRO A 92 -6.48 8.34 17.52
N GLY A 93 -7.43 8.03 16.64
CA GLY A 93 -8.14 9.03 15.84
C GLY A 93 -7.54 9.31 14.45
N ASP A 94 -6.30 8.84 14.16
CA ASP A 94 -5.65 9.10 12.88
C ASP A 94 -6.46 8.55 11.68
N GLY A 95 -6.45 9.32 10.59
CA GLY A 95 -6.88 8.90 9.25
C GLY A 95 -5.71 8.29 8.47
N VAL A 96 -5.83 7.04 8.04
CA VAL A 96 -4.75 6.28 7.37
C VAL A 96 -5.18 5.83 5.98
N LEU A 97 -4.34 6.05 4.96
CA LEU A 97 -4.51 5.49 3.62
C LEU A 97 -3.50 4.37 3.36
N ASP A 98 -4.01 3.16 3.12
CA ASP A 98 -3.23 1.98 2.74
C ASP A 98 -3.33 1.76 1.23
N VAL A 99 -2.29 2.17 0.49
CA VAL A 99 -2.25 2.17 -0.98
C VAL A 99 -1.79 0.80 -1.50
N ALA A 100 -2.57 0.20 -2.40
CA ALA A 100 -2.45 -1.18 -2.86
C ALA A 100 -2.52 -2.15 -1.68
N CYS A 101 -3.61 -2.05 -0.91
CA CYS A 101 -3.80 -2.72 0.38
C CYS A 101 -3.93 -4.26 0.27
N GLY A 102 -4.16 -4.80 -0.93
CA GLY A 102 -4.37 -6.22 -1.16
C GLY A 102 -5.51 -6.77 -0.29
N THR A 103 -5.24 -7.80 0.49
CA THR A 103 -6.20 -8.42 1.40
C THR A 103 -6.38 -7.67 2.73
N GLY A 104 -5.89 -6.43 2.83
CA GLY A 104 -6.07 -5.54 3.99
C GLY A 104 -5.30 -5.96 5.25
N ASN A 105 -4.19 -6.68 5.09
CA ASN A 105 -3.42 -7.16 6.24
C ASN A 105 -2.84 -6.00 7.07
N PHE A 106 -2.23 -5.01 6.41
CA PHE A 106 -1.74 -3.81 7.07
C PHE A 106 -2.88 -2.87 7.48
N SER A 107 -3.92 -2.74 6.65
CA SER A 107 -5.11 -1.94 6.98
C SER A 107 -5.70 -2.35 8.33
N ARG A 108 -5.86 -3.67 8.59
CA ARG A 108 -6.37 -4.18 9.88
C ARG A 108 -5.42 -3.89 11.05
N GLU A 109 -4.12 -3.93 10.82
CA GLU A 109 -3.13 -3.60 11.86
C GLU A 109 -3.17 -2.12 12.22
N PHE A 110 -3.29 -1.25 11.21
CA PHE A 110 -3.41 0.19 11.42
C PHE A 110 -4.74 0.57 12.09
N ALA A 111 -5.82 -0.13 11.76
CA ALA A 111 -7.11 0.08 12.42
C ALA A 111 -7.05 -0.18 13.93
N ARG A 112 -6.29 -1.20 14.36
CA ARG A 112 -6.05 -1.45 15.78
C ARG A 112 -5.26 -0.32 16.44
N SER A 113 -4.29 0.26 15.72
CA SER A 113 -3.45 1.34 16.22
C SER A 113 -4.20 2.69 16.27
N ALA A 114 -4.98 3.00 15.22
CA ALA A 114 -5.78 4.20 15.13
C ALA A 114 -7.02 4.18 16.06
N GLY A 115 -7.40 3.00 16.55
CA GLY A 115 -8.55 2.84 17.45
C GLY A 115 -9.90 3.04 16.77
N PRO A 116 -11.01 2.98 17.52
CA PRO A 116 -12.37 3.03 16.98
C PRO A 116 -12.74 4.40 16.37
N ASP A 117 -12.13 5.47 16.86
CA ASP A 117 -12.36 6.83 16.36
C ASP A 117 -11.54 7.14 15.11
N GLY A 118 -10.47 6.38 14.83
CA GLY A 118 -9.69 6.48 13.62
C GLY A 118 -10.45 6.02 12.37
N LEU A 119 -9.86 6.27 11.20
CA LEU A 119 -10.38 5.79 9.92
C LEU A 119 -9.24 5.21 9.09
N VAL A 120 -9.35 3.96 8.68
CA VAL A 120 -8.41 3.37 7.72
C VAL A 120 -9.11 3.18 6.38
N VAL A 121 -8.53 3.70 5.32
CA VAL A 121 -9.00 3.50 3.95
C VAL A 121 -7.98 2.66 3.20
N GLY A 122 -8.36 1.47 2.77
CA GLY A 122 -7.56 0.64 1.88
C GLY A 122 -8.00 0.84 0.43
N ILE A 123 -7.06 1.13 -0.47
CA ILE A 123 -7.34 1.21 -1.92
C ILE A 123 -6.57 0.12 -2.67
N ASP A 124 -7.26 -0.59 -3.57
CA ASP A 124 -6.67 -1.61 -4.44
C ASP A 124 -7.46 -1.69 -5.75
N VAL A 125 -6.83 -2.17 -6.82
CA VAL A 125 -7.48 -2.37 -8.12
C VAL A 125 -8.20 -3.70 -8.22
N SER A 126 -7.82 -4.68 -7.39
CA SER A 126 -8.26 -6.08 -7.48
C SER A 126 -9.52 -6.33 -6.65
N GLU A 127 -10.63 -6.62 -7.32
CA GLU A 127 -11.87 -7.04 -6.66
C GLU A 127 -11.68 -8.27 -5.77
N THR A 128 -10.90 -9.25 -6.25
CA THR A 128 -10.64 -10.49 -5.52
C THR A 128 -9.88 -10.23 -4.21
N MET A 129 -8.94 -9.27 -4.21
CA MET A 129 -8.24 -8.86 -3.00
C MET A 129 -9.16 -8.10 -2.06
N LEU A 130 -9.95 -7.16 -2.58
CA LEU A 130 -10.87 -6.35 -1.79
C LEU A 130 -11.97 -7.21 -1.15
N ALA A 131 -12.53 -8.18 -1.87
CA ALA A 131 -13.51 -9.11 -1.29
C ALA A 131 -12.96 -9.81 -0.04
N ARG A 132 -11.72 -10.28 -0.09
CA ARG A 132 -11.05 -10.88 1.08
C ARG A 132 -10.72 -9.88 2.16
N ALA A 133 -10.29 -8.68 1.77
CA ALA A 133 -10.02 -7.62 2.72
C ALA A 133 -11.26 -7.30 3.56
N VAL A 134 -12.42 -7.18 2.92
CA VAL A 134 -13.71 -6.97 3.57
C VAL A 134 -14.06 -8.14 4.50
N ASP A 135 -13.95 -9.38 4.02
CA ASP A 135 -14.30 -10.58 4.82
C ASP A 135 -13.40 -10.70 6.06
N TYR A 136 -12.08 -10.55 5.90
CA TYR A 136 -11.14 -10.63 7.02
C TYR A 136 -11.31 -9.48 8.01
N THR A 137 -11.64 -8.30 7.54
CA THR A 137 -11.89 -7.12 8.39
C THR A 137 -13.18 -7.28 9.19
N ARG A 138 -14.23 -7.78 8.55
CA ARG A 138 -15.50 -8.10 9.21
C ARG A 138 -15.31 -9.19 10.27
N ALA A 139 -14.58 -10.27 9.93
CA ALA A 139 -14.27 -11.33 10.87
C ALA A 139 -13.43 -10.86 12.07
N ALA A 140 -12.63 -9.81 11.89
CA ALA A 140 -11.84 -9.17 12.95
C ALA A 140 -12.62 -8.13 13.77
N GLY A 141 -13.88 -7.82 13.43
CA GLY A 141 -14.71 -6.84 14.12
C GLY A 141 -14.23 -5.39 14.01
N LEU A 142 -13.52 -5.05 12.91
CA LEU A 142 -12.94 -3.72 12.70
C LEU A 142 -13.89 -2.86 11.85
N GLU A 143 -14.73 -2.06 12.49
CA GLU A 143 -15.77 -1.25 11.82
C GLU A 143 -15.23 0.06 11.23
N GLN A 144 -14.04 0.51 11.62
CA GLN A 144 -13.38 1.74 11.18
C GLN A 144 -12.53 1.58 9.89
N VAL A 145 -12.66 0.45 9.18
CA VAL A 145 -11.94 0.22 7.92
C VAL A 145 -12.90 0.30 6.73
N ALA A 146 -12.58 1.15 5.77
CA ALA A 146 -13.24 1.23 4.48
C ALA A 146 -12.32 0.71 3.36
N TYR A 147 -12.89 0.11 2.34
CA TYR A 147 -12.16 -0.28 1.15
C TYR A 147 -12.70 0.42 -0.09
N VAL A 148 -11.78 0.75 -1.01
CA VAL A 148 -12.05 1.46 -2.26
C VAL A 148 -11.40 0.70 -3.41
N ARG A 149 -12.12 0.45 -4.48
CA ARG A 149 -11.52 -0.01 -5.73
C ARG A 149 -11.12 1.19 -6.56
N GLY A 150 -9.81 1.36 -6.78
CA GLY A 150 -9.25 2.53 -7.44
C GLY A 150 -7.80 2.33 -7.86
N ASP A 151 -7.29 3.24 -8.70
CA ASP A 151 -5.89 3.24 -9.13
C ASP A 151 -5.01 4.00 -8.13
N ALA A 152 -3.93 3.35 -7.68
CA ALA A 152 -2.94 3.94 -6.79
C ALA A 152 -2.16 5.13 -7.40
N GLN A 153 -2.08 5.20 -8.73
CA GLN A 153 -1.41 6.29 -9.44
C GLN A 153 -2.32 7.52 -9.65
N GLU A 154 -3.64 7.31 -9.50
CA GLU A 154 -4.68 8.34 -9.66
C GLU A 154 -5.56 8.40 -8.40
N LEU A 155 -4.92 8.50 -7.23
CA LEU A 155 -5.63 8.46 -5.95
C LEU A 155 -6.85 9.40 -5.95
N PRO A 156 -8.07 8.87 -5.72
CA PRO A 156 -9.31 9.62 -5.88
C PRO A 156 -9.66 10.49 -4.66
N PHE A 157 -8.66 10.86 -3.87
CA PHE A 157 -8.83 11.60 -2.63
C PHE A 157 -8.38 13.06 -2.76
N ARG A 158 -8.99 13.92 -1.96
CA ARG A 158 -8.61 15.33 -1.83
C ARG A 158 -7.24 15.44 -1.18
N ASP A 159 -6.54 16.52 -1.50
CA ASP A 159 -5.29 16.84 -0.84
C ASP A 159 -5.50 17.05 0.67
N ALA A 160 -4.47 16.80 1.46
CA ALA A 160 -4.45 16.97 2.92
C ALA A 160 -5.64 16.27 3.62
N SER A 161 -5.89 15.00 3.30
CA SER A 161 -7.03 14.21 3.81
C SER A 161 -6.64 13.11 4.80
N PHE A 162 -5.35 12.77 4.90
CA PHE A 162 -4.88 11.66 5.74
C PHE A 162 -3.68 12.07 6.60
N ASP A 163 -3.64 11.57 7.83
CA ASP A 163 -2.54 11.76 8.78
C ASP A 163 -1.37 10.81 8.49
N ALA A 164 -1.66 9.69 7.84
CA ALA A 164 -0.65 8.72 7.44
C ALA A 164 -1.00 8.04 6.11
N VAL A 165 0.01 7.80 5.28
CA VAL A 165 -0.11 7.09 3.99
C VAL A 165 0.96 6.01 3.90
N CYS A 166 0.60 4.84 3.41
CA CYS A 166 1.56 3.76 3.20
C CYS A 166 1.34 3.02 1.88
N CYS A 167 2.40 2.35 1.41
CA CYS A 167 2.33 1.38 0.32
C CYS A 167 3.32 0.25 0.61
N PHE A 168 2.80 -0.95 0.89
CA PHE A 168 3.62 -2.08 1.30
C PHE A 168 3.60 -3.21 0.27
N ALA A 169 4.79 -3.55 -0.23
CA ALA A 169 5.05 -4.64 -1.18
C ALA A 169 4.34 -4.49 -2.54
N ALA A 170 3.99 -3.28 -2.96
CA ALA A 170 3.35 -2.99 -4.24
C ALA A 170 4.03 -1.87 -5.04
N PHE A 171 4.69 -0.93 -4.39
CA PHE A 171 5.25 0.28 -5.00
C PHE A 171 6.19 0.01 -6.19
N HIS A 172 6.92 -1.10 -6.17
CA HIS A 172 7.81 -1.55 -7.25
C HIS A 172 7.07 -2.14 -8.47
N LEU A 173 5.76 -2.32 -8.38
CA LEU A 173 4.90 -2.82 -9.46
C LEU A 173 4.16 -1.70 -10.20
N PHE A 174 4.22 -0.47 -9.73
CA PHE A 174 3.56 0.66 -10.39
C PHE A 174 4.28 1.02 -11.69
N ALA A 175 3.52 1.38 -12.72
CA ALA A 175 4.07 1.84 -14.00
C ALA A 175 4.87 3.14 -13.82
N ASP A 176 4.33 4.08 -13.05
CA ASP A 176 4.99 5.31 -12.63
C ASP A 176 4.93 5.46 -11.10
N PRO A 177 5.90 4.88 -10.36
CA PRO A 177 5.91 4.96 -8.91
C PRO A 177 6.18 6.39 -8.39
N MET A 178 6.84 7.25 -9.18
CA MET A 178 7.08 8.62 -8.74
C MET A 178 5.81 9.47 -8.81
N ARG A 179 4.97 9.26 -9.84
CA ARG A 179 3.63 9.85 -9.91
C ARG A 179 2.75 9.38 -8.75
N ALA A 180 2.76 8.09 -8.45
CA ALA A 180 2.05 7.58 -7.28
C ALA A 180 2.55 8.23 -5.98
N LEU A 181 3.87 8.43 -5.83
CA LEU A 181 4.46 9.10 -4.67
C LEU A 181 4.03 10.57 -4.58
N ASP A 182 3.92 11.28 -5.71
CA ASP A 182 3.39 12.64 -5.75
C ASP A 182 1.94 12.69 -5.23
N ARG A 183 1.10 11.75 -5.68
CA ARG A 183 -0.30 11.66 -5.21
C ARG A 183 -0.39 11.25 -3.73
N MET A 184 0.44 10.30 -3.29
CA MET A 184 0.53 9.91 -1.88
C MET A 184 0.97 11.08 -0.99
N THR A 185 1.88 11.93 -1.49
CA THR A 185 2.31 13.13 -0.78
C THR A 185 1.19 14.18 -0.71
N ALA A 186 0.50 14.44 -1.82
CA ALA A 186 -0.56 15.45 -1.89
C ALA A 186 -1.72 15.16 -0.93
N VAL A 187 -2.09 13.89 -0.74
CA VAL A 187 -3.20 13.53 0.15
C VAL A 187 -2.84 13.54 1.64
N LEU A 188 -1.56 13.70 1.99
CA LEU A 188 -1.12 13.85 3.39
C LEU A 188 -1.43 15.24 3.93
N THR A 189 -1.87 15.30 5.18
CA THR A 189 -1.92 16.54 5.95
C THR A 189 -0.50 17.05 6.24
N PRO A 190 -0.30 18.36 6.47
CA PRO A 190 0.96 18.86 7.04
C PRO A 190 1.27 18.13 8.36
N GLY A 191 2.52 17.70 8.54
CA GLY A 191 2.92 16.82 9.64
C GLY A 191 2.54 15.35 9.45
N GLY A 192 1.87 15.00 8.36
CA GLY A 192 1.50 13.63 8.05
C GLY A 192 2.71 12.75 7.75
N ARG A 193 2.55 11.44 7.88
CA ARG A 193 3.65 10.47 7.81
C ARG A 193 3.46 9.50 6.66
N ILE A 194 4.57 9.18 5.96
CA ILE A 194 4.60 8.19 4.90
C ILE A 194 5.46 6.99 5.28
N ALA A 195 5.03 5.80 4.87
CA ALA A 195 5.85 4.59 4.95
C ALA A 195 5.73 3.73 3.70
N LEU A 196 6.86 3.34 3.15
CA LEU A 196 6.97 2.50 1.96
C LEU A 196 7.73 1.22 2.30
N PHE A 197 7.24 0.07 1.82
CA PHE A 197 8.00 -1.18 1.79
C PHE A 197 8.09 -1.66 0.35
N THR A 198 9.32 -1.75 -0.18
CA THR A 198 9.55 -2.06 -1.59
C THR A 198 10.91 -2.73 -1.81
N THR A 199 11.29 -2.92 -3.06
CA THR A 199 12.58 -3.49 -3.45
C THR A 199 13.76 -2.54 -3.16
N ALA A 200 14.94 -3.11 -2.98
CA ALA A 200 16.21 -2.38 -2.91
C ALA A 200 17.30 -3.14 -3.67
N ARG A 201 18.10 -2.46 -4.46
CA ARG A 201 19.22 -3.06 -5.18
C ARG A 201 20.34 -3.53 -4.25
N GLY A 202 20.93 -4.66 -4.62
CA GLY A 202 22.11 -5.22 -3.97
C GLY A 202 23.35 -4.32 -4.08
N ARG A 203 24.34 -4.57 -3.21
CA ARG A 203 25.57 -3.78 -3.17
C ARG A 203 26.63 -4.26 -4.17
N THR A 204 26.64 -5.56 -4.51
CA THR A 204 27.71 -6.18 -5.30
C THR A 204 27.30 -6.36 -6.77
N ALA A 205 28.25 -6.21 -7.68
CA ALA A 205 27.99 -6.32 -9.13
C ALA A 205 27.36 -7.66 -9.54
N PRO A 206 27.81 -8.84 -9.07
CA PRO A 206 27.18 -10.11 -9.44
C PRO A 206 25.71 -10.20 -9.02
N LEU A 207 25.40 -9.70 -7.82
CA LEU A 207 24.02 -9.67 -7.31
C LEU A 207 23.15 -8.73 -8.16
N ARG A 208 23.66 -7.54 -8.50
CA ARG A 208 22.95 -6.56 -9.34
C ARG A 208 22.61 -7.09 -10.73
N THR A 209 23.49 -7.90 -11.33
CA THR A 209 23.23 -8.53 -12.63
C THR A 209 22.11 -9.56 -12.54
N ALA A 210 22.15 -10.44 -11.54
CA ALA A 210 21.10 -11.43 -11.30
C ALA A 210 19.73 -10.77 -11.00
N GLU A 211 19.74 -9.72 -10.18
CA GLU A 211 18.58 -8.90 -9.86
C GLU A 211 17.97 -8.23 -11.10
N SER A 212 18.81 -7.69 -12.00
CA SER A 212 18.35 -7.05 -13.23
C SER A 212 17.66 -8.04 -14.18
N LEU A 213 18.20 -9.25 -14.30
CA LEU A 213 17.58 -10.30 -15.11
C LEU A 213 16.22 -10.74 -14.53
N MET A 214 16.13 -10.83 -13.21
CA MET A 214 14.88 -11.16 -12.52
C MET A 214 13.84 -10.04 -12.66
N ALA A 215 14.26 -8.78 -12.51
CA ALA A 215 13.40 -7.61 -12.69
C ALA A 215 12.83 -7.52 -14.11
N MET A 216 13.65 -7.76 -15.14
CA MET A 216 13.21 -7.81 -16.55
C MET A 216 12.13 -8.86 -16.79
N ARG A 217 12.20 -10.00 -16.10
CA ARG A 217 11.20 -11.07 -16.22
C ARG A 217 9.92 -10.82 -15.44
N SER A 218 10.02 -10.15 -14.31
CA SER A 218 8.89 -9.89 -13.42
C SER A 218 8.15 -8.58 -13.71
N GLY A 219 8.76 -7.64 -14.44
CA GLY A 219 8.28 -6.28 -14.61
C GLY A 219 8.44 -5.40 -13.35
N ALA A 220 9.08 -5.92 -12.29
CA ALA A 220 9.26 -5.19 -11.05
C ALA A 220 10.44 -4.21 -11.13
N ARG A 221 10.23 -2.97 -10.70
CA ARG A 221 11.30 -1.97 -10.57
C ARG A 221 12.17 -2.29 -9.36
N LEU A 222 13.48 -2.17 -9.53
CA LEU A 222 14.45 -2.22 -8.43
C LEU A 222 14.95 -0.81 -8.13
N PHE A 223 14.67 -0.33 -6.93
CA PHE A 223 15.11 1.00 -6.50
C PHE A 223 16.55 0.98 -6.02
N GLU A 224 17.33 1.99 -6.40
CA GLU A 224 18.65 2.19 -5.82
C GLU A 224 18.54 2.54 -4.33
N ARG A 225 19.58 2.19 -3.58
CA ARG A 225 19.65 2.56 -2.16
C ARG A 225 19.80 4.08 -2.05
N GLY A 226 18.92 4.72 -1.28
CA GLY A 226 18.86 6.18 -1.17
C GLY A 226 17.92 6.86 -2.15
N GLU A 227 17.58 6.23 -3.29
CA GLU A 227 16.68 6.83 -4.29
C GLU A 227 15.36 7.33 -3.67
N LEU A 228 14.70 6.49 -2.87
CA LEU A 228 13.45 6.86 -2.21
C LEU A 228 13.66 7.85 -1.04
N VAL A 229 14.82 7.83 -0.39
CA VAL A 229 15.18 8.83 0.62
C VAL A 229 15.28 10.22 -0.01
N GLU A 230 15.97 10.32 -1.15
CA GLU A 230 16.10 11.56 -1.91
C GLU A 230 14.75 12.00 -2.48
N ALA A 231 13.96 11.05 -3.02
CA ALA A 231 12.64 11.34 -3.55
C ALA A 231 11.67 11.90 -2.49
N LEU A 232 11.71 11.38 -1.27
CA LEU A 232 10.92 11.91 -0.16
C LEU A 232 11.43 13.29 0.28
N ARG A 233 12.74 13.46 0.43
CA ARG A 233 13.32 14.77 0.79
C ARG A 233 12.98 15.86 -0.22
N ALA A 234 13.05 15.54 -1.51
CA ALA A 234 12.68 16.47 -2.59
C ALA A 234 11.19 16.89 -2.54
N ARG A 235 10.33 16.11 -1.85
CA ARG A 235 8.91 16.40 -1.64
C ARG A 235 8.61 17.04 -0.27
N GLY A 236 9.63 17.49 0.44
CA GLY A 236 9.45 18.20 1.73
C GLY A 236 9.36 17.27 2.94
N PHE A 237 9.68 15.98 2.81
CA PHE A 237 9.71 15.10 3.98
C PHE A 237 10.98 15.33 4.82
N ALA A 238 10.78 15.55 6.10
CA ALA A 238 11.82 15.56 7.13
C ALA A 238 11.93 14.17 7.80
N GLU A 239 12.94 14.01 8.66
CA GLU A 239 13.18 12.79 9.45
C GLU A 239 13.15 11.49 8.64
N VAL A 240 13.57 11.54 7.38
CA VAL A 240 13.51 10.39 6.48
C VAL A 240 14.42 9.28 6.98
N ARG A 241 13.85 8.11 7.26
CA ARG A 241 14.52 6.91 7.75
C ARG A 241 14.45 5.80 6.72
N GLN A 242 15.53 5.04 6.57
CA GLN A 242 15.61 3.89 5.69
C GLN A 242 16.17 2.68 6.44
N ARG A 243 15.53 1.52 6.26
CA ARG A 243 16.05 0.22 6.71
C ARG A 243 16.06 -0.74 5.52
N VAL A 244 17.23 -1.23 5.16
CA VAL A 244 17.40 -2.19 4.06
C VAL A 244 17.66 -3.59 4.62
N SER A 245 16.97 -4.60 4.09
CA SER A 245 17.16 -6.02 4.41
C SER A 245 17.13 -6.85 3.13
N GLY A 246 18.27 -7.45 2.78
CA GLY A 246 18.40 -8.15 1.50
C GLY A 246 18.14 -7.25 0.30
N MET A 247 17.17 -7.66 -0.51
CA MET A 247 16.67 -6.94 -1.69
C MET A 247 15.42 -6.11 -1.41
N THR A 248 15.14 -5.80 -0.15
CA THR A 248 13.97 -5.00 0.26
C THR A 248 14.37 -3.85 1.14
N GLN A 249 13.54 -2.82 1.18
CA GLN A 249 13.72 -1.67 2.04
C GLN A 249 12.40 -1.17 2.61
N PHE A 250 12.46 -0.66 3.83
CA PHE A 250 11.46 0.23 4.42
C PHE A 250 12.00 1.64 4.36
N VAL A 251 11.18 2.57 3.92
CA VAL A 251 11.50 4.01 3.90
C VAL A 251 10.30 4.76 4.42
N GLY A 252 10.50 5.74 5.27
CA GLY A 252 9.42 6.59 5.77
C GLY A 252 9.94 7.94 6.23
N GLY A 253 9.04 8.90 6.39
CA GLY A 253 9.34 10.26 6.83
C GLY A 253 8.10 11.03 7.19
N THR A 254 8.27 12.25 7.71
CA THR A 254 7.21 13.19 8.11
C THR A 254 7.19 14.35 7.14
N LEU A 255 6.03 14.69 6.59
CA LEU A 255 5.85 15.85 5.72
C LEU A 255 5.95 17.13 6.56
N ALA A 256 6.85 18.05 6.16
CA ALA A 256 7.09 19.28 6.90
C ALA A 256 5.94 20.29 6.77
#